data_bc8c21c048e35f77078aa2b02ae2f271
#
_entry.id   bc8c21c048e35f77078aa2b02ae2f271
#
_cell.length_a   1.000
_cell.length_b   1.000
_cell.length_c   1.000
_cell.angle_alpha   90.00
_cell.angle_beta   90.00
_cell.angle_gamma   90.00
#
_symmetry.space_group_name_H-M   'P 1'
#
loop_
_entity.id
_entity.type
_entity.pdbx_description
1 polymer ?
#
loop_
_entity_poly.entity_id
_entity_poly.type
_entity_poly.pdbx_seq_one_letter_code
_entity_poly.pdbx_strand_id
1 'polypeptide(L)'
;IHPKAEIKVKNGTITHTQGTSTATLYMENPISYLSHIMEEYRSPNFPNKPKLTGGLIGYFAYDTVRYMEQTVSSSPEDDLDMPDCHLFLYDEIVAFDHLSNKVVIILNISQNGDATAQYEACQKRADEIAEMIRSYIPTPKPRGEKKDITVTSNVTEEEFTDMVVKAKEHIVNGDIFQIVLSQRFEVENPP
;
A
#
# COMPACT_ATOMS: atom_id res chain seq x y z
N ILE A 1 9.77 -5.06 -11.86
CA ILE A 1 8.58 -4.21 -12.06
C ILE A 1 8.79 -2.98 -11.21
N HIS A 2 8.76 -1.81 -11.86
CA HIS A 2 8.95 -0.53 -11.20
C HIS A 2 7.62 0.24 -11.22
N PRO A 3 7.30 1.00 -10.16
CA PRO A 3 6.12 1.84 -10.18
C PRO A 3 6.27 2.96 -11.20
N LYS A 4 5.17 3.33 -11.85
CA LYS A 4 5.09 4.45 -12.80
C LYS A 4 5.06 5.80 -12.09
N ALA A 5 4.44 5.83 -10.92
CA ALA A 5 4.38 7.02 -10.08
C ALA A 5 4.33 6.63 -8.59
N GLU A 6 4.74 7.56 -7.74
CA GLU A 6 4.66 7.49 -6.28
C GLU A 6 3.79 8.64 -5.78
N ILE A 7 2.87 8.35 -4.88
CA ILE A 7 1.97 9.34 -4.27
C ILE A 7 2.05 9.20 -2.77
N LYS A 8 2.43 10.28 -2.11
CA LYS A 8 2.43 10.40 -0.65
C LYS A 8 1.44 11.47 -0.24
N VAL A 9 0.70 11.20 0.81
CA VAL A 9 -0.17 12.20 1.46
C VAL A 9 0.22 12.31 2.91
N LYS A 10 0.42 13.54 3.37
CA LYS A 10 0.69 13.86 4.77
C LYS A 10 -0.01 15.17 5.11
N ASN A 11 -0.91 15.14 6.10
CA ASN A 11 -1.65 16.34 6.56
C ASN A 11 -2.29 17.13 5.40
N GLY A 12 -2.95 16.45 4.46
CA GLY A 12 -3.59 17.07 3.28
C GLY A 12 -2.61 17.48 2.17
N THR A 13 -1.30 17.45 2.42
CA THR A 13 -0.28 17.71 1.40
C THR A 13 -0.03 16.45 0.60
N ILE A 14 -0.23 16.55 -0.71
CA ILE A 14 -0.01 15.46 -1.68
C ILE A 14 1.32 15.72 -2.37
N THR A 15 2.20 14.73 -2.37
CA THR A 15 3.41 14.70 -3.18
C THR A 15 3.26 13.61 -4.22
N HIS A 16 3.24 14.00 -5.50
CA HIS A 16 3.14 13.09 -6.64
C HIS A 16 4.42 13.13 -7.45
N THR A 17 5.14 12.01 -7.48
CA THR A 17 6.40 11.85 -8.21
C THR A 17 6.20 10.89 -9.37
N GLN A 18 6.53 11.35 -10.59
CA GLN A 18 6.52 10.53 -11.80
C GLN A 18 7.83 10.73 -12.57
N GLY A 19 8.61 9.65 -12.70
CA GLY A 19 9.98 9.76 -13.23
C GLY A 19 10.83 10.70 -12.38
N THR A 20 11.35 11.77 -12.99
CA THR A 20 12.14 12.81 -12.31
C THR A 20 11.34 14.03 -11.88
N SER A 21 10.06 14.08 -12.21
CA SER A 21 9.16 15.21 -11.90
C SER A 21 8.42 14.96 -10.62
N THR A 22 8.37 15.96 -9.73
CA THR A 22 7.60 15.93 -8.49
C THR A 22 6.71 17.16 -8.42
N ALA A 23 5.43 16.95 -8.21
CA ALA A 23 4.43 17.98 -7.94
C ALA A 23 3.97 17.89 -6.49
N THR A 24 3.77 19.04 -5.85
CA THR A 24 3.23 19.11 -4.49
C THR A 24 2.02 20.03 -4.51
N LEU A 25 0.92 19.57 -3.91
CA LEU A 25 -0.32 20.33 -3.79
C LEU A 25 -0.98 20.03 -2.43
N TYR A 26 -1.83 20.94 -1.97
CA TYR A 26 -2.63 20.76 -0.77
C TYR A 26 -4.10 20.59 -1.13
N MET A 27 -4.76 19.61 -0.49
CA MET A 27 -6.19 19.39 -0.58
C MET A 27 -6.75 18.97 0.78
N GLU A 28 -7.91 19.53 1.16
CA GLU A 28 -8.63 19.09 2.36
C GLU A 28 -9.07 17.63 2.27
N ASN A 29 -9.45 17.19 1.08
CA ASN A 29 -9.79 15.79 0.81
C ASN A 29 -8.89 15.21 -0.29
N PRO A 30 -7.73 14.66 0.07
CA PRO A 30 -6.80 14.06 -0.89
C PRO A 30 -7.33 12.79 -1.54
N ILE A 31 -8.38 12.15 -1.00
CA ILE A 31 -9.00 10.95 -1.60
C ILE A 31 -9.61 11.26 -2.97
N SER A 32 -10.15 12.47 -3.14
CA SER A 32 -10.67 12.90 -4.45
C SER A 32 -9.59 12.99 -5.53
N TYR A 33 -8.37 13.37 -5.15
CA TYR A 33 -7.21 13.36 -6.06
C TYR A 33 -6.85 11.93 -6.50
N LEU A 34 -6.82 10.99 -5.55
CA LEU A 34 -6.56 9.58 -5.86
C LEU A 34 -7.64 8.99 -6.78
N SER A 35 -8.90 9.35 -6.56
CA SER A 35 -10.01 8.93 -7.42
C SER A 35 -9.83 9.47 -8.84
N HIS A 36 -9.43 10.74 -9.00
CA HIS A 36 -9.17 11.33 -10.30
C HIS A 36 -8.04 10.61 -11.06
N ILE A 37 -6.93 10.29 -10.37
CA ILE A 37 -5.85 9.48 -10.98
C ILE A 37 -6.40 8.13 -11.44
N MET A 38 -7.20 7.45 -10.62
CA MET A 38 -7.74 6.14 -10.99
C MET A 38 -8.70 6.20 -12.18
N GLU A 39 -9.39 7.32 -12.40
CA GLU A 39 -10.21 7.53 -13.60
C GLU A 39 -9.36 7.61 -14.87
N GLU A 40 -8.21 8.29 -14.81
CA GLU A 40 -7.28 8.38 -15.96
C GLU A 40 -6.69 7.01 -16.35
N TYR A 41 -6.53 6.11 -15.37
CA TYR A 41 -6.00 4.76 -15.57
C TYR A 41 -7.08 3.68 -15.67
N ARG A 42 -8.31 4.07 -15.99
CA ARG A 42 -9.42 3.14 -16.13
C ARG A 42 -9.22 2.22 -17.34
N SER A 43 -9.19 0.91 -17.09
CA SER A 43 -9.07 -0.11 -18.14
C SER A 43 -10.36 -0.91 -18.33
N PRO A 44 -10.61 -1.46 -19.53
CA PRO A 44 -11.75 -2.35 -19.78
C PRO A 44 -11.68 -3.61 -18.91
N ASN A 45 -12.85 -4.06 -18.46
CA ASN A 45 -12.95 -5.32 -17.75
C ASN A 45 -13.08 -6.47 -18.77
N PHE A 46 -12.15 -7.40 -18.76
CA PHE A 46 -12.16 -8.57 -19.64
C PHE A 46 -12.42 -9.85 -18.83
N PRO A 47 -13.23 -10.78 -19.34
CA PRO A 47 -13.41 -12.08 -18.70
C PRO A 47 -12.09 -12.87 -18.65
N ASN A 48 -11.96 -13.73 -17.64
CA ASN A 48 -10.80 -14.62 -17.44
C ASN A 48 -9.45 -13.93 -17.15
N LYS A 49 -9.47 -12.71 -16.66
CA LYS A 49 -8.26 -12.01 -16.14
C LYS A 49 -8.22 -12.03 -14.63
N PRO A 50 -7.02 -11.91 -14.02
CA PRO A 50 -6.90 -11.59 -12.61
C PRO A 50 -7.71 -10.33 -12.26
N LYS A 51 -8.25 -10.27 -11.03
CA LYS A 51 -9.05 -9.12 -10.57
C LYS A 51 -8.23 -7.82 -10.53
N LEU A 52 -6.95 -7.93 -10.15
CA LEU A 52 -6.02 -6.80 -10.15
C LEU A 52 -5.20 -6.83 -11.44
N THR A 53 -5.38 -5.85 -12.29
CA THR A 53 -4.66 -5.69 -13.57
C THR A 53 -3.69 -4.52 -13.58
N GLY A 54 -3.70 -3.69 -12.55
CA GLY A 54 -2.90 -2.48 -12.37
C GLY A 54 -3.58 -1.55 -11.39
N GLY A 55 -3.00 -0.39 -11.13
CA GLY A 55 -3.57 0.64 -10.28
C GLY A 55 -2.67 1.06 -9.13
N LEU A 56 -3.25 1.70 -8.13
CA LEU A 56 -2.56 2.18 -6.95
C LEU A 56 -2.43 1.06 -5.92
N ILE A 57 -1.20 0.77 -5.51
CA ILE A 57 -0.86 -0.25 -4.52
C ILE A 57 -0.01 0.39 -3.42
N GLY A 58 -0.37 0.17 -2.18
CA GLY A 58 0.34 0.72 -1.02
C GLY A 58 -0.51 0.62 0.23
N TYR A 59 -0.45 1.63 1.09
CA TYR A 59 -1.23 1.64 2.32
C TYR A 59 -1.97 2.96 2.53
N PHE A 60 -3.04 2.87 3.28
CA PHE A 60 -3.72 3.97 3.95
C PHE A 60 -3.53 3.75 5.46
N ALA A 61 -2.97 4.74 6.16
CA ALA A 61 -2.94 4.74 7.61
C ALA A 61 -4.37 4.82 8.16
N TYR A 62 -4.58 4.36 9.38
CA TYR A 62 -5.89 4.45 10.02
C TYR A 62 -6.42 5.90 10.05
N ASP A 63 -5.53 6.84 10.27
CA ASP A 63 -5.82 8.28 10.35
C ASP A 63 -6.33 8.91 9.06
N THR A 64 -6.23 8.21 7.92
CA THR A 64 -6.83 8.64 6.64
C THR A 64 -8.35 8.82 6.76
N VAL A 65 -8.99 8.18 7.75
CA VAL A 65 -10.42 8.34 8.05
C VAL A 65 -10.81 9.81 8.28
N ARG A 66 -9.88 10.66 8.77
CA ARG A 66 -10.13 12.08 9.02
C ARG A 66 -10.43 12.89 7.76
N TYR A 67 -9.98 12.42 6.60
CA TYR A 67 -10.30 13.04 5.32
C TYR A 67 -11.73 12.74 4.85
N MET A 68 -12.37 11.72 5.42
CA MET A 68 -13.69 11.23 5.04
C MET A 68 -14.74 11.50 6.11
N GLU A 69 -14.35 11.53 7.40
CA GLU A 69 -15.24 11.63 8.55
C GLU A 69 -14.90 12.83 9.41
N GLN A 70 -15.75 13.88 9.36
CA GLN A 70 -15.53 15.14 10.05
C GLN A 70 -15.69 15.06 11.57
N THR A 71 -16.37 14.03 12.09
CA THR A 71 -16.55 13.83 13.53
C THR A 71 -15.27 13.38 14.22
N VAL A 72 -14.29 12.88 13.46
CA VAL A 72 -12.99 12.43 13.98
C VAL A 72 -11.98 13.57 13.86
N SER A 73 -12.02 14.55 14.78
CA SER A 73 -11.22 15.77 14.70
C SER A 73 -9.90 15.71 15.48
N SER A 74 -9.75 14.82 16.47
CA SER A 74 -8.52 14.73 17.28
C SER A 74 -7.44 13.93 16.57
N SER A 75 -6.25 14.52 16.41
CA SER A 75 -5.07 13.81 15.95
C SER A 75 -4.25 13.37 17.18
N PRO A 76 -3.94 12.08 17.35
CA PRO A 76 -2.91 11.67 18.31
C PRO A 76 -1.55 12.25 17.90
N GLU A 77 -0.61 12.22 18.82
CA GLU A 77 0.77 12.59 18.56
C GLU A 77 1.36 11.66 17.45
N ASP A 78 1.95 12.27 16.43
CA ASP A 78 2.61 11.55 15.35
C ASP A 78 4.12 11.50 15.60
N ASP A 79 4.56 10.52 16.32
CA ASP A 79 5.97 10.29 16.68
C ASP A 79 6.74 9.49 15.61
N LEU A 80 6.06 8.93 14.61
CA LEU A 80 6.66 8.15 13.53
C LEU A 80 6.87 8.93 12.24
N ASP A 81 6.21 10.10 12.10
CA ASP A 81 6.21 10.94 10.91
C ASP A 81 5.87 10.18 9.61
N MET A 82 4.99 9.17 9.72
CA MET A 82 4.58 8.35 8.59
C MET A 82 3.56 9.07 7.71
N PRO A 83 3.57 8.89 6.38
CA PRO A 83 2.51 9.38 5.52
C PRO A 83 1.13 8.81 5.87
N ASP A 84 0.08 9.64 5.74
CA ASP A 84 -1.31 9.20 5.91
C ASP A 84 -1.73 8.19 4.85
N CYS A 85 -1.20 8.35 3.63
CA CYS A 85 -1.16 7.26 2.66
C CYS A 85 0.11 7.32 1.81
N HIS A 86 0.58 6.16 1.38
CA HIS A 86 1.73 6.01 0.51
C HIS A 86 1.41 4.95 -0.54
N LEU A 87 1.24 5.39 -1.77
CA LEU A 87 0.74 4.60 -2.88
C LEU A 87 1.70 4.67 -4.06
N PHE A 88 1.80 3.57 -4.76
CA PHE A 88 2.56 3.45 -6.00
C PHE A 88 1.62 3.04 -7.13
N LEU A 89 1.72 3.72 -8.26
CA LEU A 89 0.98 3.39 -9.46
C LEU A 89 1.72 2.34 -10.26
N TYR A 90 1.06 1.21 -10.51
CA TYR A 90 1.60 0.13 -11.34
C TYR A 90 0.73 -0.09 -12.56
N ASP A 91 1.34 -0.09 -13.73
CA ASP A 91 0.75 -0.48 -15.01
C ASP A 91 1.31 -1.83 -15.53
N GLU A 92 2.28 -2.40 -14.81
CA GLU A 92 2.82 -3.75 -15.03
C GLU A 92 2.56 -4.63 -13.81
N ILE A 93 1.88 -5.76 -13.97
CA ILE A 93 1.56 -6.71 -12.89
C ILE A 93 2.01 -8.12 -13.29
N VAL A 94 2.63 -8.84 -12.35
CA VAL A 94 2.83 -10.29 -12.44
C VAL A 94 1.93 -10.96 -11.42
N ALA A 95 0.95 -11.70 -11.87
CA ALA A 95 0.00 -12.41 -11.04
C ALA A 95 0.31 -13.91 -11.00
N PHE A 96 0.39 -14.46 -9.79
CA PHE A 96 0.52 -15.89 -9.54
C PHE A 96 -0.87 -16.47 -9.27
N ASP A 97 -1.41 -17.20 -10.24
CA ASP A 97 -2.69 -17.91 -10.07
C ASP A 97 -2.43 -19.31 -9.51
N HIS A 98 -2.61 -19.44 -8.22
CA HIS A 98 -2.41 -20.71 -7.51
C HIS A 98 -3.47 -21.77 -7.84
N LEU A 99 -4.65 -21.36 -8.32
CA LEU A 99 -5.71 -22.30 -8.69
C LEU A 99 -5.41 -23.00 -10.01
N SER A 100 -4.97 -22.25 -11.01
CA SER A 100 -4.63 -22.78 -12.33
C SER A 100 -3.13 -23.08 -12.51
N ASN A 101 -2.29 -22.84 -11.49
CA ASN A 101 -0.84 -22.97 -11.52
C ASN A 101 -0.19 -22.21 -12.69
N LYS A 102 -0.61 -20.95 -12.88
CA LYS A 102 -0.12 -20.09 -13.96
C LYS A 102 0.48 -18.81 -13.42
N VAL A 103 1.45 -18.29 -14.16
CA VAL A 103 1.93 -16.92 -14.00
C VAL A 103 1.37 -16.10 -15.15
N VAL A 104 0.70 -15.00 -14.83
CA VAL A 104 0.09 -14.10 -15.82
C VAL A 104 0.82 -12.75 -15.74
N ILE A 105 1.43 -12.35 -16.85
CA ILE A 105 2.05 -11.04 -17.01
C ILE A 105 1.03 -10.10 -17.64
N ILE A 106 0.74 -8.99 -17.00
CA ILE A 106 -0.24 -7.99 -17.43
C ILE A 106 0.49 -6.69 -17.65
N LEU A 107 0.38 -6.14 -18.83
CA LEU A 107 0.95 -4.86 -19.24
C LEU A 107 -0.18 -3.97 -19.76
N ASN A 108 -0.34 -2.80 -19.17
CA ASN A 108 -1.33 -1.83 -19.57
C ASN A 108 -0.69 -0.82 -20.54
N ILE A 109 -1.37 -0.56 -21.66
CA ILE A 109 -0.95 0.44 -22.65
C ILE A 109 -1.87 1.65 -22.59
N SER A 110 -1.31 2.83 -22.87
CA SER A 110 -2.11 4.05 -23.00
C SER A 110 -2.91 4.04 -24.30
N GLN A 111 -4.11 4.63 -24.30
CA GLN A 111 -4.87 4.84 -25.52
C GLN A 111 -4.29 5.98 -26.38
N ASN A 112 -3.35 6.76 -25.83
CA ASN A 112 -2.73 7.90 -26.51
C ASN A 112 -1.48 7.43 -27.27
N GLY A 113 -1.40 7.74 -28.58
CA GLY A 113 -0.26 7.43 -29.43
C GLY A 113 -0.50 6.27 -30.40
N ASP A 114 0.60 5.76 -30.98
CA ASP A 114 0.56 4.63 -31.93
C ASP A 114 0.33 3.31 -31.16
N ALA A 115 -0.88 2.78 -31.28
CA ALA A 115 -1.27 1.54 -30.61
C ALA A 115 -0.41 0.33 -31.06
N THR A 116 0.01 0.30 -32.33
CA THR A 116 0.83 -0.81 -32.87
C THR A 116 2.22 -0.79 -32.27
N ALA A 117 2.87 0.36 -32.25
CA ALA A 117 4.20 0.52 -31.63
C ALA A 117 4.17 0.22 -30.13
N GLN A 118 3.11 0.66 -29.41
CA GLN A 118 2.94 0.36 -27.98
C GLN A 118 2.73 -1.14 -27.75
N TYR A 119 1.95 -1.82 -28.59
CA TYR A 119 1.74 -3.26 -28.48
C TYR A 119 3.02 -4.05 -28.70
N GLU A 120 3.82 -3.71 -29.71
CA GLU A 120 5.13 -4.34 -29.98
C GLU A 120 6.09 -4.14 -28.79
N ALA A 121 6.14 -2.93 -28.23
CA ALA A 121 6.93 -2.64 -27.05
C ALA A 121 6.50 -3.48 -25.83
N CYS A 122 5.19 -3.65 -25.64
CA CYS A 122 4.63 -4.50 -24.59
C CYS A 122 4.96 -5.98 -24.79
N GLN A 123 4.91 -6.48 -26.01
CA GLN A 123 5.31 -7.87 -26.30
C GLN A 123 6.77 -8.12 -25.91
N LYS A 124 7.66 -7.23 -26.34
CA LYS A 124 9.09 -7.30 -25.96
C LYS A 124 9.26 -7.27 -24.44
N ARG A 125 8.55 -6.36 -23.77
CA ARG A 125 8.58 -6.24 -22.32
C ARG A 125 8.07 -7.48 -21.58
N ALA A 126 7.01 -8.11 -22.12
CA ALA A 126 6.47 -9.36 -21.56
C ALA A 126 7.50 -10.50 -21.65
N ASP A 127 8.21 -10.59 -22.78
CA ASP A 127 9.28 -11.60 -22.99
C ASP A 127 10.45 -11.37 -22.03
N GLU A 128 10.86 -10.11 -21.83
CA GLU A 128 11.91 -9.75 -20.85
C GLU A 128 11.51 -10.18 -19.43
N ILE A 129 10.27 -9.90 -18.99
CA ILE A 129 9.78 -10.30 -17.67
C ILE A 129 9.71 -11.82 -17.56
N ALA A 130 9.21 -12.50 -18.60
CA ALA A 130 9.12 -13.95 -18.63
C ALA A 130 10.51 -14.61 -18.53
N GLU A 131 11.49 -14.08 -19.21
CA GLU A 131 12.88 -14.57 -19.15
C GLU A 131 13.50 -14.32 -17.77
N MET A 132 13.26 -13.14 -17.19
CA MET A 132 13.72 -12.81 -15.83
C MET A 132 13.15 -13.80 -14.79
N ILE A 133 11.88 -14.18 -14.92
CA ILE A 133 11.23 -15.16 -14.03
C ILE A 133 11.83 -16.56 -14.23
N ARG A 134 12.08 -16.99 -15.48
CA ARG A 134 12.61 -18.32 -15.79
C ARG A 134 14.08 -18.46 -15.40
N SER A 135 14.88 -17.43 -15.58
CA SER A 135 16.31 -17.42 -15.29
C SER A 135 16.65 -17.16 -13.82
N TYR A 136 15.65 -16.83 -12.98
CA TYR A 136 15.89 -16.54 -11.57
C TYR A 136 16.39 -17.78 -10.81
N ILE A 137 17.62 -17.69 -10.32
CA ILE A 137 18.20 -18.71 -9.42
C ILE A 137 18.20 -18.10 -8.01
N PRO A 138 17.45 -18.69 -7.06
CA PRO A 138 17.46 -18.20 -5.68
C PRO A 138 18.87 -18.29 -5.08
N THR A 139 19.44 -17.16 -4.70
CA THR A 139 20.67 -17.16 -3.93
C THR A 139 20.31 -17.34 -2.45
N PRO A 140 20.83 -18.37 -1.78
CA PRO A 140 20.60 -18.53 -0.35
C PRO A 140 21.11 -17.31 0.39
N LYS A 141 20.23 -16.60 1.11
CA LYS A 141 20.70 -15.54 2.01
C LYS A 141 21.49 -16.21 3.15
N PRO A 142 22.70 -15.76 3.45
CA PRO A 142 23.39 -16.23 4.65
C PRO A 142 22.48 -15.96 5.85
N ARG A 143 22.30 -16.94 6.73
CA ARG A 143 21.65 -16.71 8.01
C ARG A 143 22.49 -15.69 8.75
N GLY A 144 21.90 -14.52 9.03
CA GLY A 144 22.53 -13.52 9.90
C GLY A 144 22.87 -14.13 11.26
N GLU A 145 23.90 -13.65 11.89
CA GLU A 145 24.21 -14.01 13.28
C GLU A 145 22.99 -13.64 14.15
N LYS A 146 22.62 -14.55 15.07
CA LYS A 146 21.60 -14.25 16.06
C LYS A 146 22.13 -13.10 16.92
N LYS A 147 21.52 -11.94 16.79
CA LYS A 147 21.76 -10.81 17.71
C LYS A 147 20.74 -10.87 18.83
N ASP A 148 21.16 -10.52 20.03
CA ASP A 148 20.21 -10.25 21.09
C ASP A 148 19.38 -9.03 20.70
N ILE A 149 18.07 -9.22 20.63
CA ILE A 149 17.10 -8.16 20.29
C ILE A 149 16.50 -7.64 21.59
N THR A 150 16.47 -6.32 21.73
CA THR A 150 15.73 -5.65 22.80
C THR A 150 14.37 -5.26 22.23
N VAL A 151 13.30 -5.66 22.92
CA VAL A 151 11.92 -5.32 22.57
C VAL A 151 11.38 -4.39 23.65
N THR A 152 10.91 -3.22 23.24
CA THR A 152 10.25 -2.25 24.12
C THR A 152 8.79 -2.09 23.72
N SER A 153 7.93 -1.76 24.68
CA SER A 153 6.51 -1.48 24.45
C SER A 153 6.19 -0.05 24.85
N ASN A 154 5.27 0.59 24.13
CA ASN A 154 4.78 1.93 24.46
C ASN A 154 3.78 1.96 25.62
N VAL A 155 3.31 0.79 26.08
CA VAL A 155 2.44 0.63 27.26
C VAL A 155 2.95 -0.53 28.11
N THR A 156 2.73 -0.45 29.40
CA THR A 156 3.03 -1.55 30.34
C THR A 156 1.94 -2.62 30.29
N GLU A 157 2.20 -3.80 30.84
CA GLU A 157 1.21 -4.87 30.96
C GLU A 157 0.00 -4.43 31.82
N GLU A 158 0.23 -3.67 32.88
CA GLU A 158 -0.81 -3.15 33.76
C GLU A 158 -1.70 -2.16 33.02
N GLU A 159 -1.12 -1.18 32.32
CA GLU A 159 -1.87 -0.21 31.50
C GLU A 159 -2.70 -0.89 30.41
N PHE A 160 -2.16 -1.90 29.75
CA PHE A 160 -2.89 -2.66 28.73
C PHE A 160 -4.06 -3.43 29.35
N THR A 161 -3.85 -4.04 30.51
CA THR A 161 -4.90 -4.74 31.25
C THR A 161 -6.03 -3.80 31.66
N ASP A 162 -5.70 -2.59 32.12
CA ASP A 162 -6.70 -1.57 32.47
C ASP A 162 -7.51 -1.11 31.24
N MET A 163 -6.85 -0.97 30.06
CA MET A 163 -7.57 -0.69 28.82
C MET A 163 -8.59 -1.80 28.48
N VAL A 164 -8.21 -3.07 28.70
CA VAL A 164 -9.13 -4.21 28.48
C VAL A 164 -10.33 -4.16 29.42
N VAL A 165 -10.11 -3.85 30.70
CA VAL A 165 -11.18 -3.71 31.69
C VAL A 165 -12.17 -2.62 31.28
N LYS A 166 -11.67 -1.42 30.94
CA LYS A 166 -12.51 -0.31 30.46
C LYS A 166 -13.29 -0.67 29.18
N ALA A 167 -12.63 -1.33 28.25
CA ALA A 167 -13.28 -1.78 27.01
C ALA A 167 -14.46 -2.73 27.29
N LYS A 168 -14.28 -3.66 28.24
CA LYS A 168 -15.35 -4.58 28.66
C LYS A 168 -16.51 -3.86 29.32
N GLU A 169 -16.25 -2.80 30.10
CA GLU A 169 -17.31 -1.97 30.69
C GLU A 169 -18.15 -1.28 29.60
N HIS A 170 -17.51 -0.70 28.57
CA HIS A 170 -18.22 -0.09 27.45
C HIS A 170 -19.07 -1.09 26.65
N ILE A 171 -18.60 -2.34 26.51
CA ILE A 171 -19.39 -3.42 25.87
C ILE A 171 -20.61 -3.75 26.72
N VAL A 172 -20.45 -3.90 28.05
CA VAL A 172 -21.55 -4.22 28.97
C VAL A 172 -22.60 -3.10 29.02
N ASN A 173 -22.14 -1.84 28.95
CA ASN A 173 -23.03 -0.67 28.93
C ASN A 173 -23.76 -0.46 27.59
N GLY A 174 -23.37 -1.21 26.55
CA GLY A 174 -23.96 -1.09 25.22
C GLY A 174 -23.44 0.08 24.39
N ASP A 175 -22.34 0.71 24.80
CA ASP A 175 -21.69 1.81 24.06
C ASP A 175 -21.06 1.31 22.77
N ILE A 176 -20.49 0.09 22.80
CA ILE A 176 -19.83 -0.59 21.70
C ILE A 176 -20.13 -2.09 21.77
N PHE A 177 -20.04 -2.80 20.66
CA PHE A 177 -20.14 -4.27 20.62
C PHE A 177 -18.80 -4.96 20.33
N GLN A 178 -17.83 -4.23 19.78
CA GLN A 178 -16.48 -4.71 19.51
C GLN A 178 -15.48 -3.56 19.57
N ILE A 179 -14.29 -3.84 20.09
CA ILE A 179 -13.15 -2.92 20.08
C ILE A 179 -11.87 -3.73 19.86
N VAL A 180 -10.93 -3.16 19.12
CA VAL A 180 -9.58 -3.70 18.95
C VAL A 180 -8.61 -2.78 19.69
N LEU A 181 -8.06 -3.26 20.81
CA LEU A 181 -7.00 -2.59 21.54
C LEU A 181 -5.67 -2.96 20.92
N SER A 182 -4.75 -2.00 20.87
CA SER A 182 -3.42 -2.22 20.30
C SER A 182 -2.33 -1.60 21.16
N GLN A 183 -1.13 -2.14 21.01
CA GLN A 183 0.11 -1.60 21.54
C GLN A 183 1.19 -1.68 20.47
N ARG A 184 2.24 -0.89 20.63
CA ARG A 184 3.39 -0.88 19.74
C ARG A 184 4.58 -1.54 20.41
N PHE A 185 5.17 -2.52 19.74
CA PHE A 185 6.46 -3.07 20.09
C PHE A 185 7.54 -2.52 19.17
N GLU A 186 8.61 -2.03 19.74
CA GLU A 186 9.78 -1.56 19.02
C GLU A 186 10.93 -2.54 19.21
N VAL A 187 11.63 -2.84 18.13
CA VAL A 187 12.78 -3.74 18.12
C VAL A 187 14.00 -2.93 17.70
N GLU A 188 14.97 -2.84 18.60
CA GLU A 188 16.26 -2.24 18.27
C GLU A 188 17.12 -3.23 17.47
N ASN A 189 17.75 -2.73 16.39
CA ASN A 189 18.65 -3.51 15.53
C ASN A 189 18.05 -4.84 15.02
N PRO A 190 16.95 -4.80 14.27
CA PRO A 190 16.35 -6.01 13.73
C PRO A 190 17.36 -6.77 12.85
N PRO A 191 17.26 -8.12 12.77
CA PRO A 191 18.18 -8.98 12.03
C PRO A 191 18.11 -8.78 10.50
#